data_0e7690f072a8163a835e58039e9083bb
#
_entry.id   0e7690f072a8163a835e58039e9083bb
#
_cell.length_a   1.000
_cell.length_b   1.000
_cell.length_c   1.000
_cell.angle_alpha   90.00
_cell.angle_beta   90.00
_cell.angle_gamma   90.00
#
_symmetry.space_group_name_H-M   'P 1'
#
loop_
_entity.id
_entity.type
_entity.pdbx_description
1 polymer ?
#
loop_
_entity_poly.entity_id
_entity_poly.type
_entity_poly.pdbx_seq_one_letter_code
_entity_poly.pdbx_strand_id
1 'polypeptide(L)'
;MGTAQVQGELWGARAQDWAEIGEGVSRPLYEVVLRKIEVGPATTLLDMGCGAGAFCALAARRGARVSGIDASATLIAIAQQRVPQGDFRVGEIEDLPYADNSFDVVTAFNTIQYAATPLGALKEARRVACPGANVVIATWGKREDSETAALLAAIGSLLPPPPPGTPGPFAPSAEGALEALAREAGLTPTHVEDVACPFVFPDLETALLGILSSGPAARAIQTAGEDRVQEAIANILPPFKQASGGYRLENTFRYLIATT
;
A
#
# COMPACT_ATOMS: atom_id res chain seq x y z
N MET A 1 11.03 18.65 0.55
CA MET A 1 11.42 17.57 1.48
C MET A 1 10.38 16.48 1.32
N GLY A 2 10.82 15.26 1.13
CA GLY A 2 9.94 14.09 1.01
C GLY A 2 9.25 13.74 2.33
N THR A 3 8.40 12.74 2.31
CA THR A 3 7.64 12.26 3.49
C THR A 3 8.27 11.05 4.15
N ALA A 4 9.35 10.48 3.59
CA ALA A 4 9.93 9.21 4.01
C ALA A 4 10.22 9.14 5.53
N GLN A 5 10.80 10.16 6.13
CA GLN A 5 11.09 10.13 7.56
C GLN A 5 9.81 9.90 8.38
N VAL A 6 8.77 10.69 8.15
CA VAL A 6 7.50 10.59 8.89
C VAL A 6 6.79 9.27 8.58
N GLN A 7 6.73 8.88 7.31
CA GLN A 7 6.08 7.63 6.91
C GLN A 7 6.82 6.40 7.46
N GLY A 8 8.15 6.42 7.43
CA GLY A 8 8.97 5.35 7.97
C GLY A 8 8.77 5.12 9.47
N GLU A 9 8.63 6.19 10.26
CA GLU A 9 8.31 6.12 11.68
C GLU A 9 6.90 5.55 11.91
N LEU A 10 5.90 6.03 11.18
CA LEU A 10 4.51 5.62 11.34
C LEU A 10 4.28 4.14 10.96
N TRP A 11 4.70 3.73 9.77
CA TRP A 11 4.52 2.36 9.29
C TRP A 11 5.46 1.37 9.97
N GLY A 12 6.61 1.85 10.47
CA GLY A 12 7.56 1.04 11.22
C GLY A 12 7.20 0.82 12.68
N ALA A 13 6.25 1.57 13.25
CA ALA A 13 5.91 1.55 14.68
C ALA A 13 5.47 0.15 15.17
N ARG A 14 4.76 -0.61 14.32
CA ARG A 14 4.29 -1.98 14.58
C ARG A 14 4.59 -2.88 13.39
N ALA A 15 5.86 -2.88 12.95
CA ALA A 15 6.28 -3.55 11.72
C ALA A 15 6.00 -5.06 11.73
N GLN A 16 6.10 -5.73 12.88
CA GLN A 16 5.82 -7.16 13.00
C GLN A 16 4.33 -7.46 12.82
N ASP A 17 3.45 -6.73 13.51
CA ASP A 17 1.99 -6.89 13.39
C ASP A 17 1.54 -6.58 11.96
N TRP A 18 2.15 -5.55 11.32
CA TRP A 18 1.91 -5.25 9.92
C TRP A 18 2.30 -6.43 9.02
N ALA A 19 3.49 -6.94 9.17
CA ALA A 19 4.01 -8.02 8.34
C ALA A 19 3.22 -9.34 8.48
N GLU A 20 2.72 -9.64 9.68
CA GLU A 20 2.02 -10.90 9.97
C GLU A 20 0.51 -10.81 9.68
N ILE A 21 -0.09 -9.63 9.87
CA ILE A 21 -1.55 -9.46 9.83
C ILE A 21 -1.94 -8.40 8.79
N GLY A 22 -1.47 -7.15 8.97
CA GLY A 22 -1.97 -5.99 8.21
C GLY A 22 -1.70 -6.07 6.71
N GLU A 23 -0.49 -6.43 6.30
CA GLU A 23 -0.07 -6.50 4.90
C GLU A 23 -0.83 -7.58 4.09
N GLY A 24 -1.25 -8.66 4.77
CA GLY A 24 -1.93 -9.79 4.16
C GLY A 24 -3.28 -9.46 3.53
N VAL A 25 -3.93 -8.39 3.94
CA VAL A 25 -5.24 -7.96 3.42
C VAL A 25 -5.22 -7.60 1.93
N SER A 26 -4.06 -7.19 1.42
CA SER A 26 -3.87 -6.85 -0.01
C SER A 26 -3.54 -8.05 -0.90
N ARG A 27 -3.43 -9.25 -0.34
CA ARG A 27 -3.03 -10.46 -1.09
C ARG A 27 -3.89 -10.76 -2.32
N PRO A 28 -5.25 -10.65 -2.29
CA PRO A 28 -6.07 -10.87 -3.49
C PRO A 28 -5.68 -9.95 -4.65
N LEU A 29 -5.42 -8.66 -4.37
CA LEU A 29 -4.94 -7.70 -5.36
C LEU A 29 -3.58 -8.11 -5.93
N TYR A 30 -2.62 -8.49 -5.09
CA TYR A 30 -1.30 -8.93 -5.51
C TYR A 30 -1.36 -10.11 -6.47
N GLU A 31 -2.20 -11.10 -6.17
CA GLU A 31 -2.36 -12.30 -7.00
C GLU A 31 -3.01 -11.98 -8.35
N VAL A 32 -3.97 -11.06 -8.40
CA VAL A 32 -4.59 -10.58 -9.66
C VAL A 32 -3.55 -9.86 -10.50
N VAL A 33 -2.84 -8.90 -9.95
CA VAL A 33 -1.83 -8.11 -10.66
C VAL A 33 -0.73 -9.02 -11.21
N LEU A 34 -0.15 -9.91 -10.40
CA LEU A 34 0.91 -10.82 -10.84
C LEU A 34 0.51 -11.74 -12.00
N ARG A 35 -0.77 -12.13 -12.09
CA ARG A 35 -1.28 -12.87 -13.26
C ARG A 35 -1.41 -11.97 -14.48
N LYS A 36 -1.90 -10.75 -14.29
CA LYS A 36 -2.22 -9.81 -15.36
C LYS A 36 -0.97 -9.31 -16.09
N ILE A 37 0.14 -9.09 -15.36
CA ILE A 37 1.41 -8.59 -15.90
C ILE A 37 2.43 -9.72 -16.19
N GLU A 38 2.02 -10.98 -16.11
CA GLU A 38 2.80 -12.17 -16.49
C GLU A 38 4.22 -12.22 -15.86
N VAL A 39 4.33 -11.92 -14.56
CA VAL A 39 5.62 -12.00 -13.85
C VAL A 39 6.21 -13.40 -13.87
N GLY A 40 7.48 -13.51 -14.27
CA GLY A 40 8.22 -14.76 -14.39
C GLY A 40 9.74 -14.62 -14.23
N PRO A 41 10.53 -15.68 -14.56
CA PRO A 41 11.98 -15.74 -14.28
C PRO A 41 12.84 -14.67 -14.97
N ALA A 42 12.39 -14.10 -16.09
CA ALA A 42 13.09 -13.04 -16.78
C ALA A 42 12.80 -11.64 -16.25
N THR A 43 11.76 -11.52 -15.40
CA THR A 43 11.25 -10.22 -14.92
C THR A 43 12.16 -9.59 -13.89
N THR A 44 12.58 -8.34 -14.11
CA THR A 44 13.15 -7.45 -13.10
C THR A 44 12.02 -6.56 -12.54
N LEU A 45 11.79 -6.59 -11.23
CA LEU A 45 10.66 -5.93 -10.60
C LEU A 45 11.12 -5.01 -9.47
N LEU A 46 10.60 -3.78 -9.45
CA LEU A 46 10.70 -2.85 -8.32
C LEU A 46 9.33 -2.65 -7.68
N ASP A 47 9.23 -2.81 -6.37
CA ASP A 47 8.05 -2.45 -5.57
C ASP A 47 8.34 -1.19 -4.74
N MET A 48 7.65 -0.10 -5.05
CA MET A 48 7.78 1.20 -4.38
C MET A 48 6.81 1.25 -3.19
N GLY A 49 7.35 1.41 -1.98
CA GLY A 49 6.61 1.23 -0.74
C GLY A 49 6.31 -0.24 -0.48
N CYS A 50 7.36 -1.06 -0.57
CA CYS A 50 7.25 -2.52 -0.54
C CYS A 50 6.82 -3.10 0.83
N GLY A 51 6.74 -2.26 1.87
CA GLY A 51 6.40 -2.71 3.22
C GLY A 51 7.32 -3.82 3.70
N ALA A 52 6.74 -4.86 4.29
CA ALA A 52 7.46 -6.06 4.73
C ALA A 52 7.70 -7.07 3.58
N GLY A 53 7.50 -6.68 2.32
CA GLY A 53 7.86 -7.45 1.13
C GLY A 53 6.89 -8.56 0.74
N ALA A 54 5.61 -8.49 1.12
CA ALA A 54 4.65 -9.55 0.78
C ALA A 54 4.46 -9.71 -0.73
N PHE A 55 4.32 -8.61 -1.48
CA PHE A 55 4.23 -8.66 -2.94
C PHE A 55 5.54 -9.17 -3.56
N CYS A 56 6.69 -8.65 -3.12
CA CYS A 56 8.01 -9.11 -3.57
C CYS A 56 8.20 -10.61 -3.37
N ALA A 57 7.75 -11.18 -2.22
CA ALA A 57 7.81 -12.61 -1.97
C ALA A 57 6.94 -13.43 -2.92
N LEU A 58 5.78 -12.90 -3.32
CA LEU A 58 4.92 -13.55 -4.32
C LEU A 58 5.56 -13.52 -5.72
N ALA A 59 6.17 -12.40 -6.10
CA ALA A 59 6.89 -12.25 -7.37
C ALA A 59 8.16 -13.13 -7.43
N ALA A 60 8.94 -13.15 -6.35
CA ALA A 60 10.15 -14.00 -6.24
C ALA A 60 9.82 -15.49 -6.36
N ARG A 61 8.69 -15.98 -5.81
CA ARG A 61 8.22 -17.37 -5.99
C ARG A 61 7.89 -17.71 -7.45
N ARG A 62 7.66 -16.71 -8.31
CA ARG A 62 7.49 -16.87 -9.77
C ARG A 62 8.82 -16.77 -10.53
N GLY A 63 9.92 -16.59 -9.81
CA GLY A 63 11.26 -16.50 -10.35
C GLY A 63 11.74 -15.09 -10.71
N ALA A 64 10.94 -14.04 -10.45
CA ALA A 64 11.35 -12.67 -10.72
C ALA A 64 12.53 -12.24 -9.85
N ARG A 65 13.40 -11.39 -10.40
CA ARG A 65 14.39 -10.64 -9.64
C ARG A 65 13.72 -9.42 -9.04
N VAL A 66 13.60 -9.38 -7.71
CA VAL A 66 12.83 -8.37 -7.01
C VAL A 66 13.73 -7.36 -6.31
N SER A 67 13.36 -6.11 -6.42
CA SER A 67 13.85 -5.00 -5.61
C SER A 67 12.68 -4.35 -4.90
N GLY A 68 12.91 -3.77 -3.74
CA GLY A 68 11.91 -3.05 -2.98
C GLY A 68 12.50 -1.81 -2.31
N ILE A 69 11.73 -0.77 -2.22
CA ILE A 69 12.07 0.43 -1.45
C ILE A 69 10.92 0.79 -0.53
N ASP A 70 11.24 1.10 0.72
CA ASP A 70 10.28 1.57 1.71
C ASP A 70 10.93 2.61 2.64
N ALA A 71 10.13 3.49 3.20
CA ALA A 71 10.61 4.50 4.14
C ALA A 71 10.99 3.91 5.50
N SER A 72 10.43 2.75 5.87
CA SER A 72 10.63 2.11 7.17
C SER A 72 11.79 1.11 7.16
N ALA A 73 12.84 1.41 7.92
CA ALA A 73 13.97 0.48 8.09
C ALA A 73 13.55 -0.84 8.76
N THR A 74 12.55 -0.82 9.64
CA THR A 74 12.05 -2.03 10.32
C THR A 74 11.28 -2.94 9.36
N LEU A 75 10.46 -2.37 8.45
CA LEU A 75 9.79 -3.14 7.41
C LEU A 75 10.78 -3.71 6.39
N ILE A 76 11.77 -2.92 5.97
CA ILE A 76 12.84 -3.38 5.07
C ILE A 76 13.63 -4.55 5.68
N ALA A 77 13.93 -4.51 6.99
CA ALA A 77 14.59 -5.63 7.65
C ALA A 77 13.76 -6.94 7.57
N ILE A 78 12.44 -6.85 7.71
CA ILE A 78 11.53 -8.00 7.54
C ILE A 78 11.49 -8.45 6.07
N ALA A 79 11.42 -7.51 5.12
CA ALA A 79 11.42 -7.83 3.69
C ALA A 79 12.69 -8.59 3.27
N GLN A 80 13.86 -8.16 3.77
CA GLN A 80 15.14 -8.85 3.54
C GLN A 80 15.16 -10.27 4.09
N GLN A 81 14.58 -10.49 5.29
CA GLN A 81 14.46 -11.83 5.87
C GLN A 81 13.49 -12.70 5.05
N ARG A 82 12.39 -12.12 4.56
CA ARG A 82 11.36 -12.82 3.77
C ARG A 82 11.84 -13.21 2.37
N VAL A 83 12.69 -12.38 1.75
CA VAL A 83 13.25 -12.60 0.41
C VAL A 83 14.75 -12.27 0.42
N PRO A 84 15.61 -13.17 0.94
CA PRO A 84 17.04 -12.89 1.14
C PRO A 84 17.83 -12.56 -0.15
N GLN A 85 17.32 -12.96 -1.31
CA GLN A 85 17.94 -12.69 -2.61
C GLN A 85 17.44 -11.37 -3.25
N GLY A 86 16.49 -10.67 -2.63
CA GLY A 86 15.97 -9.38 -3.12
C GLY A 86 16.90 -8.22 -2.74
N ASP A 87 16.85 -7.13 -3.53
CA ASP A 87 17.53 -5.87 -3.22
C ASP A 87 16.53 -4.92 -2.52
N PHE A 88 16.61 -4.82 -1.20
CA PHE A 88 15.71 -3.98 -0.41
C PHE A 88 16.44 -2.78 0.19
N ARG A 89 15.89 -1.59 -0.02
CA ARG A 89 16.50 -0.32 0.40
C ARG A 89 15.54 0.53 1.20
N VAL A 90 16.08 1.23 2.20
CA VAL A 90 15.36 2.31 2.88
C VAL A 90 15.50 3.58 2.05
N GLY A 91 14.39 4.24 1.72
CA GLY A 91 14.49 5.46 0.92
C GLY A 91 13.15 6.14 0.60
N GLU A 92 13.26 7.17 -0.23
CA GLU A 92 12.15 8.02 -0.69
C GLU A 92 11.69 7.56 -2.08
N ILE A 93 10.38 7.43 -2.26
CA ILE A 93 9.82 6.99 -3.55
C ILE A 93 9.82 8.10 -4.62
N GLU A 94 10.06 9.34 -4.22
CA GLU A 94 10.19 10.50 -5.10
C GLU A 94 11.65 10.79 -5.52
N ASP A 95 12.62 9.96 -5.04
CA ASP A 95 14.05 10.03 -5.37
C ASP A 95 14.64 8.61 -5.31
N LEU A 96 14.36 7.80 -6.34
CA LEU A 96 14.71 6.40 -6.38
C LEU A 96 16.20 6.18 -6.64
N PRO A 97 16.92 5.42 -5.79
CA PRO A 97 18.36 5.18 -5.92
C PRO A 97 18.67 4.08 -6.98
N TYR A 98 17.98 4.15 -8.11
CA TYR A 98 18.14 3.23 -9.23
C TYR A 98 18.37 3.98 -10.53
N ALA A 99 19.11 3.37 -11.46
CA ALA A 99 19.36 3.95 -12.78
C ALA A 99 18.09 3.97 -13.64
N ASP A 100 18.07 4.81 -14.66
CA ASP A 100 17.02 4.84 -15.67
C ASP A 100 16.90 3.47 -16.37
N ASN A 101 15.69 3.10 -16.77
CA ASN A 101 15.43 1.89 -17.56
C ASN A 101 15.99 0.60 -16.93
N SER A 102 15.76 0.39 -15.64
CA SER A 102 16.32 -0.74 -14.87
C SER A 102 15.34 -1.87 -14.63
N PHE A 103 14.02 -1.63 -14.76
CA PHE A 103 12.98 -2.58 -14.37
C PHE A 103 11.96 -2.82 -15.49
N ASP A 104 11.57 -4.09 -15.66
CA ASP A 104 10.51 -4.51 -16.59
C ASP A 104 9.11 -4.25 -15.97
N VAL A 105 9.06 -4.21 -14.65
CA VAL A 105 7.84 -3.94 -13.87
C VAL A 105 8.18 -3.03 -12.71
N VAL A 106 7.37 -1.97 -12.54
CA VAL A 106 7.40 -1.11 -11.35
C VAL A 106 6.01 -1.11 -10.71
N THR A 107 5.93 -1.35 -9.42
CA THR A 107 4.65 -1.39 -8.69
C THR A 107 4.63 -0.39 -7.54
N ALA A 108 3.42 0.11 -7.20
CA ALA A 108 3.18 0.96 -6.05
C ALA A 108 1.78 0.65 -5.48
N PHE A 109 1.72 -0.19 -4.44
CA PHE A 109 0.46 -0.61 -3.81
C PHE A 109 0.17 0.24 -2.57
N ASN A 110 -0.90 1.01 -2.58
CA ASN A 110 -1.31 1.88 -1.47
C ASN A 110 -0.19 2.80 -0.96
N THR A 111 0.65 3.29 -1.84
CA THR A 111 1.89 4.01 -1.50
C THR A 111 1.88 5.44 -1.97
N ILE A 112 1.50 5.71 -3.23
CA ILE A 112 1.63 7.04 -3.84
C ILE A 112 0.88 8.16 -3.11
N GLN A 113 -0.21 7.83 -2.41
CA GLN A 113 -0.98 8.79 -1.62
C GLN A 113 -0.24 9.31 -0.39
N TYR A 114 0.86 8.69 0.00
CA TYR A 114 1.71 9.12 1.12
C TYR A 114 2.94 9.92 0.66
N ALA A 115 3.19 10.00 -0.64
CA ALA A 115 4.23 10.86 -1.21
C ALA A 115 3.91 12.34 -0.98
N ALA A 116 4.93 13.18 -0.89
CA ALA A 116 4.74 14.63 -0.85
C ALA A 116 4.08 15.13 -2.15
N THR A 117 4.50 14.55 -3.27
CA THR A 117 3.91 14.77 -4.59
C THR A 117 3.70 13.42 -5.31
N PRO A 118 2.48 12.88 -5.36
CA PRO A 118 2.17 11.64 -6.09
C PRO A 118 2.68 11.64 -7.54
N LEU A 119 2.63 12.80 -8.21
CA LEU A 119 3.17 12.98 -9.54
C LEU A 119 4.70 12.79 -9.59
N GLY A 120 5.43 13.26 -8.57
CA GLY A 120 6.88 13.07 -8.46
C GLY A 120 7.24 11.58 -8.37
N ALA A 121 6.55 10.85 -7.49
CA ALA A 121 6.74 9.41 -7.35
C ALA A 121 6.47 8.65 -8.66
N LEU A 122 5.42 9.03 -9.42
CA LEU A 122 5.13 8.39 -10.71
C LEU A 122 6.12 8.76 -11.82
N LYS A 123 6.69 9.95 -11.80
CA LYS A 123 7.79 10.30 -12.71
C LYS A 123 9.05 9.48 -12.42
N GLU A 124 9.36 9.22 -11.17
CA GLU A 124 10.45 8.33 -10.78
C GLU A 124 10.15 6.88 -11.18
N ALA A 125 8.92 6.38 -10.95
CA ALA A 125 8.50 5.07 -11.44
C ALA A 125 8.71 4.93 -12.95
N ARG A 126 8.30 5.96 -13.73
CA ARG A 126 8.53 6.00 -15.18
C ARG A 126 10.01 6.04 -15.56
N ARG A 127 10.83 6.81 -14.83
CA ARG A 127 12.28 6.95 -15.11
C ARG A 127 13.00 5.62 -15.00
N VAL A 128 12.71 4.87 -13.92
CA VAL A 128 13.41 3.60 -13.66
C VAL A 128 12.84 2.42 -14.45
N ALA A 129 11.63 2.56 -15.00
CA ALA A 129 11.01 1.55 -15.85
C ALA A 129 11.62 1.52 -17.25
N CYS A 130 11.90 0.33 -17.78
CA CYS A 130 12.38 0.12 -19.15
C CYS A 130 11.34 0.61 -20.18
N PRO A 131 11.73 0.96 -21.41
CA PRO A 131 10.78 1.24 -22.48
C PRO A 131 9.80 0.07 -22.70
N GLY A 132 8.50 0.35 -22.65
CA GLY A 132 7.42 -0.66 -22.75
C GLY A 132 7.16 -1.43 -21.45
N ALA A 133 7.83 -1.11 -20.35
CA ALA A 133 7.60 -1.74 -19.05
C ALA A 133 6.22 -1.44 -18.48
N ASN A 134 5.71 -2.35 -17.65
CA ASN A 134 4.48 -2.14 -16.88
C ASN A 134 4.76 -1.33 -15.62
N VAL A 135 3.99 -0.26 -15.44
CA VAL A 135 3.90 0.48 -14.18
C VAL A 135 2.51 0.23 -13.59
N VAL A 136 2.45 -0.37 -12.40
CA VAL A 136 1.20 -0.71 -11.71
C VAL A 136 1.03 0.17 -10.49
N ILE A 137 -0.10 0.85 -10.43
CA ILE A 137 -0.46 1.72 -9.31
C ILE A 137 -1.74 1.19 -8.69
N ALA A 138 -1.78 1.02 -7.38
CA ALA A 138 -3.01 0.66 -6.69
C ALA A 138 -3.28 1.55 -5.48
N THR A 139 -4.57 1.75 -5.23
CA THR A 139 -5.10 2.53 -4.10
C THR A 139 -6.42 1.93 -3.63
N TRP A 140 -7.02 2.51 -2.61
CA TRP A 140 -8.38 2.16 -2.22
C TRP A 140 -9.32 2.22 -3.44
N GLY A 141 -10.29 1.33 -3.49
CA GLY A 141 -11.43 1.42 -4.39
C GLY A 141 -12.38 2.54 -3.99
N LYS A 142 -13.61 2.53 -4.48
CA LYS A 142 -14.60 3.54 -4.14
C LYS A 142 -14.94 3.50 -2.65
N ARG A 143 -15.20 4.67 -2.07
CA ARG A 143 -15.54 4.78 -0.65
C ARG A 143 -16.78 3.96 -0.27
N GLU A 144 -17.80 3.95 -1.12
CA GLU A 144 -19.03 3.20 -0.94
C GLU A 144 -18.85 1.68 -0.95
N ASP A 145 -17.77 1.19 -1.57
CA ASP A 145 -17.40 -0.23 -1.67
C ASP A 145 -16.36 -0.62 -0.60
N SER A 146 -16.17 0.21 0.43
CA SER A 146 -15.14 0.00 1.46
C SER A 146 -15.70 0.18 2.88
N GLU A 147 -15.95 -0.93 3.55
CA GLU A 147 -16.41 -0.91 4.96
C GLU A 147 -15.32 -0.38 5.92
N THR A 148 -14.04 -0.49 5.54
CA THR A 148 -12.92 0.14 6.26
C THR A 148 -13.02 1.67 6.28
N ALA A 149 -13.83 2.29 5.43
CA ALA A 149 -14.08 3.73 5.48
C ALA A 149 -14.59 4.20 6.84
N ALA A 150 -15.39 3.40 7.56
CA ALA A 150 -15.85 3.69 8.91
C ALA A 150 -14.70 3.68 9.93
N LEU A 151 -13.78 2.72 9.83
CA LEU A 151 -12.58 2.65 10.67
C LEU A 151 -11.66 3.85 10.42
N LEU A 152 -11.40 4.18 9.15
CA LEU A 152 -10.57 5.35 8.80
C LEU A 152 -11.18 6.65 9.29
N ALA A 153 -12.52 6.78 9.25
CA ALA A 153 -13.22 7.94 9.80
C ALA A 153 -13.10 8.01 11.32
N ALA A 154 -13.27 6.89 12.04
CA ALA A 154 -13.12 6.83 13.49
C ALA A 154 -11.69 7.19 13.93
N ILE A 155 -10.67 6.62 13.27
CA ILE A 155 -9.25 6.96 13.53
C ILE A 155 -8.99 8.43 13.21
N GLY A 156 -9.49 8.91 12.07
CA GLY A 156 -9.33 10.30 11.64
C GLY A 156 -9.97 11.32 12.59
N SER A 157 -11.06 10.96 13.26
CA SER A 157 -11.73 11.83 14.24
C SER A 157 -10.89 12.12 15.49
N LEU A 158 -9.85 11.32 15.74
CA LEU A 158 -8.91 11.49 16.84
C LEU A 158 -7.74 12.42 16.48
N LEU A 159 -7.64 12.81 15.22
CA LEU A 159 -6.61 13.73 14.71
C LEU A 159 -7.15 15.16 14.63
N PRO A 160 -6.26 16.17 14.68
CA PRO A 160 -6.63 17.52 14.28
C PRO A 160 -7.23 17.53 12.87
N PRO A 161 -8.21 18.40 12.59
CA PRO A 161 -8.77 18.50 11.25
C PRO A 161 -7.67 18.83 10.25
N PRO A 162 -7.64 18.14 9.07
CA PRO A 162 -6.66 18.45 8.05
C PRO A 162 -6.88 19.85 7.48
N PRO A 163 -5.85 20.47 6.91
CA PRO A 163 -5.99 21.75 6.21
C PRO A 163 -7.13 21.70 5.16
N PRO A 164 -7.87 22.81 4.96
CA PRO A 164 -8.91 22.86 3.94
C PRO A 164 -8.37 22.43 2.56
N GLY A 165 -9.12 21.58 1.86
CA GLY A 165 -8.74 21.08 0.53
C GLY A 165 -7.77 19.88 0.54
N THR A 166 -7.36 19.37 1.71
CA THR A 166 -6.56 18.14 1.77
C THR A 166 -7.38 16.95 1.23
N PRO A 167 -6.88 16.23 0.21
CA PRO A 167 -7.58 15.05 -0.32
C PRO A 167 -7.70 13.96 0.74
N GLY A 168 -8.87 13.32 0.81
CA GLY A 168 -9.07 12.17 1.69
C GLY A 168 -8.45 10.90 1.11
N PRO A 169 -8.40 9.79 1.90
CA PRO A 169 -7.75 8.54 1.50
C PRO A 169 -8.36 7.89 0.25
N PHE A 170 -9.60 8.23 -0.08
CA PHE A 170 -10.33 7.72 -1.25
C PHE A 170 -10.29 8.68 -2.45
N ALA A 171 -9.64 9.84 -2.36
CA ALA A 171 -9.58 10.79 -3.47
C ALA A 171 -8.95 10.20 -4.76
N PRO A 172 -7.91 9.35 -4.70
CA PRO A 172 -7.35 8.73 -5.89
C PRO A 172 -8.28 7.71 -6.57
N SER A 173 -9.33 7.24 -5.90
CA SER A 173 -10.31 6.30 -6.47
C SER A 173 -11.44 6.98 -7.24
N ALA A 174 -11.48 8.30 -7.31
CA ALA A 174 -12.41 9.01 -8.17
C ALA A 174 -12.21 8.58 -9.64
N GLU A 175 -13.31 8.52 -10.41
CA GLU A 175 -13.29 8.08 -11.80
C GLU A 175 -12.29 8.90 -12.63
N GLY A 176 -11.38 8.22 -13.32
CA GLY A 176 -10.35 8.84 -14.16
C GLY A 176 -9.18 9.49 -13.40
N ALA A 177 -9.20 9.53 -12.07
CA ALA A 177 -8.15 10.22 -11.29
C ALA A 177 -6.78 9.56 -11.43
N LEU A 178 -6.71 8.23 -11.31
CA LEU A 178 -5.45 7.48 -11.48
C LEU A 178 -4.94 7.58 -12.91
N GLU A 179 -5.83 7.50 -13.90
CA GLU A 179 -5.48 7.61 -15.32
C GLU A 179 -4.95 9.02 -15.66
N ALA A 180 -5.58 10.06 -15.11
CA ALA A 180 -5.12 11.44 -15.30
C ALA A 180 -3.72 11.63 -14.70
N LEU A 181 -3.49 11.15 -13.48
CA LEU A 181 -2.21 11.25 -12.80
C LEU A 181 -1.11 10.46 -13.54
N ALA A 182 -1.43 9.26 -14.04
CA ALA A 182 -0.49 8.45 -14.84
C ALA A 182 -0.11 9.16 -16.15
N ARG A 183 -1.10 9.74 -16.87
CA ARG A 183 -0.83 10.51 -18.11
C ARG A 183 0.02 11.75 -17.84
N GLU A 184 -0.22 12.46 -16.74
CA GLU A 184 0.59 13.63 -16.34
C GLU A 184 2.05 13.24 -16.03
N ALA A 185 2.27 12.03 -15.51
CA ALA A 185 3.60 11.45 -15.31
C ALA A 185 4.25 10.96 -16.62
N GLY A 186 3.54 11.01 -17.78
CA GLY A 186 4.02 10.54 -19.07
C GLY A 186 3.87 9.04 -19.27
N LEU A 187 3.00 8.40 -18.50
CA LEU A 187 2.63 6.99 -18.64
C LEU A 187 1.36 6.84 -19.49
N THR A 188 1.21 5.72 -20.17
CA THR A 188 0.03 5.39 -20.98
C THR A 188 -0.84 4.36 -20.25
N PRO A 189 -1.97 4.74 -19.64
CA PRO A 189 -2.90 3.81 -19.03
C PRO A 189 -3.43 2.77 -20.04
N THR A 190 -3.35 1.49 -19.67
CA THR A 190 -3.79 0.38 -20.50
C THR A 190 -4.93 -0.43 -19.87
N HIS A 191 -5.04 -0.43 -18.54
CA HIS A 191 -6.03 -1.22 -17.82
C HIS A 191 -6.33 -0.59 -16.45
N VAL A 192 -7.61 -0.58 -16.07
CA VAL A 192 -8.09 -0.19 -14.72
C VAL A 192 -9.12 -1.21 -14.27
N GLU A 193 -9.01 -1.68 -13.03
CA GLU A 193 -9.94 -2.66 -12.48
C GLU A 193 -10.02 -2.53 -10.95
N ASP A 194 -11.17 -2.85 -10.38
CA ASP A 194 -11.40 -2.94 -8.95
C ASP A 194 -11.36 -4.42 -8.51
N VAL A 195 -10.62 -4.71 -7.43
CA VAL A 195 -10.44 -6.06 -6.89
C VAL A 195 -11.02 -6.12 -5.48
N ALA A 196 -11.89 -7.09 -5.23
CA ALA A 196 -12.39 -7.35 -3.89
C ALA A 196 -11.25 -7.88 -2.99
N CYS A 197 -11.02 -7.18 -1.91
CA CYS A 197 -10.00 -7.49 -0.90
C CYS A 197 -10.63 -7.41 0.49
N PRO A 198 -11.45 -8.37 0.89
CA PRO A 198 -12.06 -8.35 2.20
C PRO A 198 -11.00 -8.51 3.29
N PHE A 199 -11.11 -7.70 4.35
CA PHE A 199 -10.29 -7.85 5.54
C PHE A 199 -10.94 -8.91 6.42
N VAL A 200 -10.21 -9.98 6.67
CA VAL A 200 -10.71 -11.13 7.43
C VAL A 200 -9.79 -11.37 8.63
N PHE A 201 -10.37 -11.33 9.82
CA PHE A 201 -9.65 -11.56 11.07
C PHE A 201 -10.35 -12.69 11.86
N PRO A 202 -9.59 -13.60 12.46
CA PRO A 202 -10.16 -14.75 13.19
C PRO A 202 -10.89 -14.33 14.48
N ASP A 203 -10.46 -13.23 15.09
CA ASP A 203 -10.96 -12.73 16.37
C ASP A 203 -10.74 -11.22 16.52
N LEU A 204 -11.19 -10.65 17.63
CA LEU A 204 -11.06 -9.21 17.93
C LEU A 204 -9.60 -8.79 18.16
N GLU A 205 -8.83 -9.61 18.83
CA GLU A 205 -7.42 -9.30 19.14
C GLU A 205 -6.63 -9.16 17.84
N THR A 206 -6.74 -10.12 16.93
CA THR A 206 -6.09 -10.08 15.62
C THR A 206 -6.57 -8.90 14.78
N ALA A 207 -7.87 -8.57 14.82
CA ALA A 207 -8.41 -7.41 14.11
C ALA A 207 -7.81 -6.10 14.65
N LEU A 208 -7.73 -5.95 15.98
CA LEU A 208 -7.12 -4.78 16.60
C LEU A 208 -5.64 -4.67 16.25
N LEU A 209 -4.85 -5.73 16.39
CA LEU A 209 -3.43 -5.73 16.03
C LEU A 209 -3.21 -5.34 14.56
N GLY A 210 -3.98 -5.95 13.64
CA GLY A 210 -3.86 -5.65 12.21
C GLY A 210 -4.22 -4.20 11.85
N ILE A 211 -5.27 -3.63 12.46
CA ILE A 211 -5.68 -2.25 12.19
C ILE A 211 -4.72 -1.25 12.84
N LEU A 212 -4.32 -1.50 14.10
CA LEU A 212 -3.38 -0.66 14.85
C LEU A 212 -1.98 -0.61 14.22
N SER A 213 -1.60 -1.61 13.42
CA SER A 213 -0.31 -1.64 12.72
C SER A 213 -0.22 -0.70 11.51
N SER A 214 -1.34 -0.08 11.11
CA SER A 214 -1.36 0.86 9.98
C SER A 214 -0.78 2.23 10.33
N GLY A 215 -0.19 2.91 9.35
CA GLY A 215 0.34 4.28 9.52
C GLY A 215 -0.69 5.30 10.03
N PRO A 216 -1.94 5.33 9.50
CA PRO A 216 -3.00 6.18 10.04
C PRO A 216 -3.29 5.93 11.53
N ALA A 217 -3.35 4.67 11.98
CA ALA A 217 -3.54 4.33 13.38
C ALA A 217 -2.33 4.76 14.23
N ALA A 218 -1.11 4.51 13.77
CA ALA A 218 0.11 4.95 14.45
C ALA A 218 0.12 6.47 14.67
N ARG A 219 -0.31 7.25 13.67
CA ARG A 219 -0.44 8.71 13.79
C ARG A 219 -1.48 9.11 14.84
N ALA A 220 -2.62 8.42 14.88
CA ALA A 220 -3.66 8.66 15.88
C ALA A 220 -3.17 8.30 17.30
N ILE A 221 -2.41 7.21 17.44
CA ILE A 221 -1.79 6.79 18.70
C ILE A 221 -0.84 7.88 19.23
N GLN A 222 0.01 8.43 18.38
CA GLN A 222 0.91 9.54 18.75
C GLN A 222 0.14 10.79 19.23
N THR A 223 -1.06 11.02 18.72
CA THR A 223 -1.87 12.20 19.03
C THR A 223 -2.77 12.01 20.24
N ALA A 224 -3.47 10.87 20.31
CA ALA A 224 -4.56 10.64 21.26
C ALA A 224 -4.28 9.54 22.30
N GLY A 225 -3.20 8.77 22.13
CA GLY A 225 -2.88 7.60 22.95
C GLY A 225 -3.53 6.31 22.43
N GLU A 226 -2.87 5.18 22.72
CA GLU A 226 -3.25 3.86 22.18
C GLU A 226 -4.64 3.41 22.64
N ASP A 227 -4.95 3.54 23.92
CA ASP A 227 -6.23 3.09 24.51
C ASP A 227 -7.43 3.73 23.79
N ARG A 228 -7.34 5.04 23.49
CA ARG A 228 -8.42 5.76 22.79
C ARG A 228 -8.58 5.31 21.33
N VAL A 229 -7.46 5.03 20.65
CA VAL A 229 -7.51 4.53 19.26
C VAL A 229 -8.07 3.11 19.23
N GLN A 230 -7.64 2.26 20.16
CA GLN A 230 -8.15 0.90 20.30
C GLN A 230 -9.65 0.90 20.61
N GLU A 231 -10.12 1.72 21.54
CA GLU A 231 -11.54 1.88 21.86
C GLU A 231 -12.34 2.35 20.64
N ALA A 232 -11.86 3.36 19.92
CA ALA A 232 -12.52 3.87 18.71
C ALA A 232 -12.66 2.78 17.63
N ILE A 233 -11.63 1.96 17.42
CA ILE A 233 -11.67 0.83 16.49
C ILE A 233 -12.64 -0.24 16.99
N ALA A 234 -12.54 -0.64 18.24
CA ALA A 234 -13.38 -1.67 18.85
C ALA A 234 -14.88 -1.34 18.77
N ASN A 235 -15.24 -0.05 18.89
CA ASN A 235 -16.62 0.43 18.78
C ASN A 235 -17.19 0.36 17.35
N ILE A 236 -16.34 0.33 16.32
CA ILE A 236 -16.76 0.21 14.90
C ILE A 236 -16.92 -1.25 14.48
N LEU A 237 -16.18 -2.19 15.07
CA LEU A 237 -16.10 -3.57 14.62
C LEU A 237 -17.36 -4.43 14.79
N PRO A 238 -18.26 -4.24 15.80
CA PRO A 238 -19.38 -5.14 16.06
C PRO A 238 -20.27 -5.48 14.87
N PRO A 239 -20.63 -4.56 13.94
CA PRO A 239 -21.44 -4.87 12.76
C PRO A 239 -20.80 -5.86 11.80
N PHE A 240 -19.48 -6.01 11.83
CA PHE A 240 -18.68 -6.85 10.93
C PHE A 240 -18.37 -8.23 11.52
N LYS A 241 -18.87 -8.51 12.72
CA LYS A 241 -18.66 -9.80 13.40
C LYS A 241 -19.43 -10.90 12.70
N GLN A 242 -18.73 -11.99 12.40
CA GLN A 242 -19.28 -13.19 11.76
C GLN A 242 -19.82 -14.18 12.81
N ALA A 243 -20.71 -15.07 12.39
CA ALA A 243 -21.24 -16.13 13.25
C ALA A 243 -20.13 -17.05 13.82
N SER A 244 -19.01 -17.17 13.11
CA SER A 244 -17.81 -17.92 13.55
C SER A 244 -17.03 -17.26 14.68
N GLY A 245 -17.35 -16.01 15.04
CA GLY A 245 -16.64 -15.21 16.03
C GLY A 245 -15.59 -14.27 15.44
N GLY A 246 -15.16 -14.49 14.19
CA GLY A 246 -14.22 -13.61 13.48
C GLY A 246 -14.88 -12.33 12.97
N TYR A 247 -14.10 -11.52 12.25
CA TYR A 247 -14.53 -10.25 11.65
C TYR A 247 -14.26 -10.27 10.16
N ARG A 248 -15.17 -9.69 9.37
CA ARG A 248 -15.04 -9.56 7.93
C ARG A 248 -15.57 -8.20 7.48
N LEU A 249 -14.71 -7.41 6.85
CA LEU A 249 -15.03 -6.11 6.27
C LEU A 249 -14.83 -6.22 4.75
N GLU A 250 -15.87 -5.96 3.98
CA GLU A 250 -15.79 -5.94 2.53
C GLU A 250 -15.08 -4.66 2.08
N ASN A 251 -14.09 -4.82 1.22
CA ASN A 251 -13.31 -3.71 0.66
C ASN A 251 -12.94 -4.00 -0.77
N THR A 252 -12.71 -2.95 -1.52
CA THR A 252 -12.12 -3.01 -2.86
C THR A 252 -10.84 -2.19 -2.91
N PHE A 253 -9.89 -2.66 -3.71
CA PHE A 253 -8.75 -1.86 -4.17
C PHE A 253 -8.86 -1.66 -5.66
N ARG A 254 -8.58 -0.44 -6.11
CA ARG A 254 -8.47 -0.09 -7.52
C ARG A 254 -7.02 -0.16 -7.94
N TYR A 255 -6.74 -0.82 -9.06
CA TYR A 255 -5.42 -0.74 -9.67
C TYR A 255 -5.48 -0.30 -11.12
N LEU A 256 -4.41 0.36 -11.53
CA LEU A 256 -4.16 0.79 -12.90
C LEU A 256 -2.87 0.15 -13.38
N ILE A 257 -2.87 -0.38 -14.60
CA ILE A 257 -1.66 -0.72 -15.34
C ILE A 257 -1.44 0.34 -16.40
N ALA A 258 -0.23 0.86 -16.48
CA ALA A 258 0.20 1.76 -17.53
C ALA A 258 1.52 1.27 -18.12
N THR A 259 1.86 1.74 -19.32
CA THR A 259 3.16 1.50 -19.94
C THR A 259 3.95 2.80 -20.09
N THR A 260 5.27 2.68 -20.13
CA THR A 260 6.20 3.78 -20.42
C THR A 260 6.19 4.19 -21.87
#